data_6f2599ba8b6e887d2db6d768fae0d39b
#
_entry.id   6f2599ba8b6e887d2db6d768fae0d39b
#
_cell.length_a   1.000
_cell.length_b   1.000
_cell.length_c   1.000
_cell.angle_alpha   90.00
_cell.angle_beta   90.00
_cell.angle_gamma   90.00
#
_symmetry.space_group_name_H-M   'P 1'
#
loop_
_entity.id
_entity.type
_entity.pdbx_description
1 polymer ?
#
loop_
_entity_poly.entity_id
_entity_poly.type
_entity_poly.pdbx_seq_one_letter_code
_entity_poly.pdbx_strand_id
1 'polypeptide(L)'
;MVDDLLSKQAIEPVPSQVPVFFNRVFLVDKRTGGFRLILDVSKLNQYLVVKPFSMDTAQVIRASVRPGMWATSVDFSDAYHHIPIHPKDRKYLAFQVGSRRFWYRACPFGLSPIPQVFTEAMTPLKIFARRE
;
A
#
# COMPACT_ATOMS: atom_id res chain seq x y z
N MET A 1 -2.39 15.27 -8.61
CA MET A 1 -2.40 13.82 -8.35
C MET A 1 -1.01 13.22 -8.36
N VAL A 2 -0.23 13.28 -9.47
CA VAL A 2 1.20 12.91 -9.44
C VAL A 2 1.95 13.78 -8.44
N ASP A 3 1.68 15.08 -8.42
CA ASP A 3 2.30 16.02 -7.48
C ASP A 3 1.93 15.73 -6.02
N ASP A 4 0.72 15.23 -5.74
CA ASP A 4 0.34 14.76 -4.41
C ASP A 4 1.15 13.54 -3.97
N LEU A 5 1.38 12.56 -4.86
CA LEU A 5 2.23 11.42 -4.57
C LEU A 5 3.71 11.80 -4.40
N LEU A 6 4.18 12.80 -5.15
CA LEU A 6 5.52 13.36 -4.99
C LEU A 6 5.68 14.08 -3.65
N SER A 7 4.70 14.92 -3.27
CA SER A 7 4.73 15.66 -1.99
C SER A 7 4.70 14.72 -0.79
N LYS A 8 4.00 13.59 -0.90
CA LYS A 8 3.98 12.51 0.10
C LYS A 8 5.23 11.63 0.06
N GLN A 9 6.14 11.88 -0.87
CA GLN A 9 7.31 11.04 -1.11
C GLN A 9 7.00 9.56 -1.40
N ALA A 10 5.78 9.26 -1.86
CA ALA A 10 5.37 7.91 -2.23
C ALA A 10 6.01 7.47 -3.55
N ILE A 11 6.29 8.42 -4.44
CA ILE A 11 6.98 8.20 -5.73
C ILE A 11 8.16 9.15 -5.88
N GLU A 12 9.04 8.84 -6.82
CA GLU A 12 10.13 9.71 -7.23
C GLU A 12 10.38 9.58 -8.74
N PRO A 13 10.98 10.59 -9.39
CA PRO A 13 11.37 10.48 -10.79
C PRO A 13 12.39 9.35 -11.00
N VAL A 14 12.22 8.62 -12.10
CA VAL A 14 13.20 7.59 -12.49
C VAL A 14 14.43 8.29 -13.07
N PRO A 15 15.64 7.99 -12.58
CA PRO A 15 16.88 8.50 -13.18
C PRO A 15 16.97 8.14 -14.66
N SER A 16 17.54 9.04 -15.47
CA SER A 16 17.79 8.79 -16.89
C SER A 16 18.62 7.52 -17.08
N GLN A 17 18.29 6.73 -18.08
CA GLN A 17 19.00 5.49 -18.47
C GLN A 17 18.89 4.29 -17.52
N VAL A 18 18.10 4.34 -16.44
CA VAL A 18 17.85 3.18 -15.62
C VAL A 18 16.81 2.29 -16.31
N PRO A 19 17.13 0.99 -16.54
CA PRO A 19 16.14 0.06 -17.07
C PRO A 19 15.07 -0.22 -15.99
N VAL A 20 13.80 -0.15 -16.39
CA VAL A 20 12.66 -0.33 -15.49
C VAL A 20 11.59 -1.21 -16.12
N PHE A 21 10.80 -1.86 -15.29
CA PHE A 21 9.59 -2.55 -15.69
C PHE A 21 8.41 -1.58 -15.56
N PHE A 22 7.80 -1.23 -16.69
CA PHE A 22 6.66 -0.33 -16.70
C PHE A 22 5.34 -1.05 -16.42
N ASN A 23 4.63 -0.55 -15.43
CA ASN A 23 3.25 -0.94 -15.15
C ASN A 23 2.29 0.09 -15.77
N ARG A 24 1.10 -0.35 -16.08
CA ARG A 24 0.03 0.56 -16.52
C ARG A 24 -0.49 1.37 -15.33
N VAL A 25 -0.97 2.56 -15.61
CA VAL A 25 -1.70 3.38 -14.63
C VAL A 25 -3.07 3.73 -15.18
N PHE A 26 -4.05 3.79 -14.30
CA PHE A 26 -5.40 4.24 -14.62
C PHE A 26 -5.96 5.07 -13.46
N LEU A 27 -7.02 5.81 -13.76
CA LEU A 27 -7.68 6.68 -12.81
C LEU A 27 -8.98 6.07 -12.36
N VAL A 28 -9.25 6.13 -11.06
CA VAL A 28 -10.50 5.71 -10.45
C VAL A 28 -11.09 6.88 -9.68
N ASP A 29 -12.39 7.08 -9.81
CA ASP A 29 -13.12 8.10 -9.05
C ASP A 29 -13.07 7.79 -7.54
N LYS A 30 -12.82 8.83 -6.75
CA LYS A 30 -12.99 8.77 -5.30
C LYS A 30 -14.44 9.07 -4.93
N ARG A 31 -14.98 8.37 -3.94
CA ARG A 31 -16.31 8.66 -3.38
C ARG A 31 -16.47 10.10 -2.86
N THR A 32 -15.37 10.70 -2.43
CA THR A 32 -15.28 12.06 -1.90
C THR A 32 -15.01 13.12 -2.98
N GLY A 33 -15.06 12.73 -4.25
CA GLY A 33 -14.69 13.57 -5.40
C GLY A 33 -13.21 13.51 -5.75
N GLY A 34 -12.89 13.76 -7.04
CA GLY A 34 -11.55 13.66 -7.60
C GLY A 34 -11.16 12.24 -7.98
N PHE A 35 -9.90 12.07 -8.38
CA PHE A 35 -9.38 10.82 -8.93
C PHE A 35 -8.30 10.21 -8.03
N ARG A 36 -8.16 8.90 -8.08
CA ARG A 36 -7.03 8.15 -7.53
C ARG A 36 -6.25 7.51 -8.66
N LEU A 37 -4.94 7.68 -8.66
CA LEU A 37 -4.04 6.96 -9.55
C LEU A 37 -3.87 5.53 -9.02
N ILE A 38 -4.15 4.56 -9.85
CA ILE A 38 -3.95 3.14 -9.55
C ILE A 38 -2.85 2.59 -10.45
N LEU A 39 -1.88 1.94 -9.84
CA LEU A 39 -0.86 1.18 -10.54
C LEU A 39 -1.38 -0.24 -10.79
N ASP A 40 -1.44 -0.65 -12.05
CA ASP A 40 -1.79 -2.03 -12.42
C ASP A 40 -0.56 -2.92 -12.27
N VAL A 41 -0.47 -3.57 -11.15
CA VAL A 41 0.63 -4.51 -10.83
C VAL A 41 0.27 -5.97 -11.09
N SER A 42 -0.81 -6.24 -11.84
CA SER A 42 -1.30 -7.60 -12.11
C SER A 42 -0.23 -8.50 -12.73
N LYS A 43 0.56 -7.97 -13.67
CA LYS A 43 1.67 -8.71 -14.28
C LYS A 43 2.78 -8.99 -13.28
N LEU A 44 3.15 -8.00 -12.47
CA LEU A 44 4.18 -8.15 -11.44
C LEU A 44 3.78 -9.17 -10.39
N ASN A 45 2.52 -9.16 -9.97
CA ASN A 45 2.00 -10.09 -8.97
C ASN A 45 2.15 -11.57 -9.36
N GLN A 46 2.22 -11.89 -10.66
CA GLN A 46 2.44 -13.27 -11.12
C GLN A 46 3.83 -13.81 -10.77
N TYR A 47 4.78 -12.93 -10.50
CA TYR A 47 6.16 -13.27 -10.13
C TYR A 47 6.43 -13.16 -8.63
N LEU A 48 5.45 -12.69 -7.84
CA LEU A 48 5.59 -12.51 -6.41
C LEU A 48 5.08 -13.74 -5.65
N VAL A 49 5.87 -14.21 -4.71
CA VAL A 49 5.47 -15.29 -3.81
C VAL A 49 4.71 -14.70 -2.63
N VAL A 50 3.47 -15.13 -2.45
CA VAL A 50 2.64 -14.74 -1.30
C VAL A 50 2.52 -15.93 -0.37
N LYS A 51 2.93 -15.76 0.87
CA LYS A 51 2.73 -16.78 1.91
C LYS A 51 1.30 -16.71 2.42
N PRO A 52 0.67 -17.85 2.72
CA PRO A 52 -0.62 -17.85 3.40
C PRO A 52 -0.52 -17.09 4.74
N PHE A 53 -1.43 -16.19 4.99
CA PHE A 53 -1.55 -15.48 6.26
C PHE A 53 -3.02 -15.26 6.59
N SER A 54 -3.32 -15.10 7.86
CA SER A 54 -4.67 -14.81 8.33
C SER A 54 -4.75 -13.40 8.91
N MET A 55 -5.84 -12.72 8.59
CA MET A 55 -6.22 -11.46 9.22
C MET A 55 -7.30 -11.73 10.27
N ASP A 56 -7.39 -10.85 11.27
CA ASP A 56 -8.49 -10.92 12.23
C ASP A 56 -9.82 -10.77 11.49
N THR A 57 -10.69 -11.76 11.64
CA THR A 57 -12.00 -11.76 11.01
C THR A 57 -13.01 -10.98 11.84
N ALA A 58 -14.13 -10.57 11.21
CA ALA A 58 -15.24 -9.95 11.92
C ALA A 58 -15.79 -10.85 13.07
N GLN A 59 -15.68 -12.16 12.93
CA GLN A 59 -16.07 -13.11 13.99
C GLN A 59 -15.16 -13.02 15.21
N VAL A 60 -13.85 -12.93 15.01
CA VAL A 60 -12.87 -12.74 16.10
C VAL A 60 -13.11 -11.42 16.82
N ILE A 61 -13.36 -10.35 16.07
CA ILE A 61 -13.67 -9.03 16.65
C ILE A 61 -14.98 -9.10 17.47
N ARG A 62 -16.04 -9.70 16.91
CA ARG A 62 -17.32 -9.87 17.60
C ARG A 62 -17.20 -10.65 18.90
N ALA A 63 -16.39 -11.71 18.91
CA ALA A 63 -16.16 -12.53 20.11
C ALA A 63 -15.42 -11.76 21.21
N SER A 64 -14.69 -10.73 20.84
CA SER A 64 -13.91 -9.89 21.77
C SER A 64 -14.73 -8.75 22.38
N VAL A 65 -15.84 -8.35 21.76
CA VAL A 65 -16.66 -7.21 22.19
C VAL A 65 -17.78 -7.67 23.14
N ARG A 66 -17.91 -6.97 24.27
CA ARG A 66 -18.97 -7.22 25.27
C ARG A 66 -19.84 -5.96 25.41
N PRO A 67 -21.12 -6.10 25.77
CA PRO A 67 -21.96 -4.96 26.09
C PRO A 67 -21.33 -4.06 27.15
N GLY A 68 -21.38 -2.73 26.94
CA GLY A 68 -20.82 -1.75 27.87
C GLY A 68 -19.32 -1.47 27.72
N MET A 69 -18.64 -2.11 26.78
CA MET A 69 -17.24 -1.78 26.48
C MET A 69 -17.14 -0.51 25.64
N TRP A 70 -16.10 0.26 25.89
CA TRP A 70 -15.68 1.35 25.02
C TRP A 70 -14.92 0.80 23.81
N ALA A 71 -15.10 1.40 22.65
CA ALA A 71 -14.37 1.08 21.44
C ALA A 71 -13.75 2.34 20.82
N THR A 72 -12.53 2.22 20.33
CA THR A 72 -11.84 3.27 19.59
C THR A 72 -11.43 2.71 18.24
N SER A 73 -11.67 3.49 17.18
CA SER A 73 -11.22 3.17 15.83
C SER A 73 -10.07 4.08 15.43
N VAL A 74 -9.02 3.49 14.89
CA VAL A 74 -7.88 4.23 14.33
C VAL A 74 -7.78 3.85 12.85
N ASP A 75 -7.82 4.86 11.98
CA ASP A 75 -7.65 4.69 10.54
C ASP A 75 -6.35 5.35 10.07
N PHE A 76 -5.57 4.62 9.28
CA PHE A 76 -4.33 5.12 8.72
C PHE A 76 -4.58 5.74 7.34
N SER A 77 -4.29 7.02 7.21
CA SER A 77 -4.27 7.65 5.90
C SER A 77 -3.13 7.06 5.05
N ASP A 78 -3.46 6.65 3.82
CA ASP A 78 -2.51 6.05 2.87
C ASP A 78 -1.66 4.91 3.50
N ALA A 79 -2.31 4.00 4.23
CA ALA A 79 -1.70 2.99 5.08
C ALA A 79 -0.48 2.27 4.44
N TYR A 80 -0.58 1.83 3.20
CA TYR A 80 0.50 1.11 2.53
C TYR A 80 1.68 2.00 2.16
N HIS A 81 1.48 3.30 2.00
CA HIS A 81 2.57 4.25 1.74
C HIS A 81 3.54 4.41 2.93
N HIS A 82 3.18 3.92 4.12
CA HIS A 82 4.10 3.85 5.26
C HIS A 82 5.11 2.70 5.15
N ILE A 83 4.92 1.76 4.23
CA ILE A 83 5.84 0.65 3.99
C ILE A 83 6.78 1.03 2.84
N PRO A 84 8.09 1.18 3.10
CA PRO A 84 9.04 1.53 2.05
C PRO A 84 9.33 0.34 1.13
N ILE A 85 9.60 0.65 -0.14
CA ILE A 85 10.14 -0.31 -1.12
C ILE A 85 11.66 -0.21 -1.11
N HIS A 86 12.32 -1.37 -1.00
CA HIS A 86 13.77 -1.42 -1.08
C HIS A 86 14.27 -0.81 -2.40
N PRO A 87 15.32 0.04 -2.38
CA PRO A 87 15.78 0.78 -3.57
C PRO A 87 16.04 -0.11 -4.80
N LYS A 88 16.56 -1.32 -4.60
CA LYS A 88 16.82 -2.29 -5.69
C LYS A 88 15.56 -2.76 -6.41
N ASP A 89 14.40 -2.70 -5.73
CA ASP A 89 13.13 -3.25 -6.23
C ASP A 89 12.21 -2.18 -6.83
N ARG A 90 12.50 -0.89 -6.62
CA ARG A 90 11.71 0.22 -7.16
C ARG A 90 11.56 0.18 -8.67
N LYS A 91 12.56 -0.32 -9.38
CA LYS A 91 12.55 -0.50 -10.83
C LYS A 91 11.40 -1.35 -11.37
N TYR A 92 10.82 -2.23 -10.54
CA TYR A 92 9.66 -3.05 -10.90
C TYR A 92 8.32 -2.33 -10.71
N LEU A 93 8.32 -1.19 -10.04
CA LEU A 93 7.14 -0.39 -9.74
C LEU A 93 7.14 0.94 -10.49
N ALA A 94 7.72 0.93 -11.68
CA ALA A 94 7.78 2.11 -12.53
C ALA A 94 6.50 2.26 -13.35
N PHE A 95 6.20 3.52 -13.68
CA PHE A 95 5.12 3.92 -14.55
C PHE A 95 5.46 5.23 -15.26
N GLN A 96 4.67 5.56 -16.27
CA GLN A 96 4.86 6.76 -17.07
C GLN A 96 3.56 7.56 -17.16
N VAL A 97 3.66 8.87 -17.02
CA VAL A 97 2.57 9.82 -17.24
C VAL A 97 3.07 10.89 -18.21
N GLY A 98 2.53 10.92 -19.42
CA GLY A 98 3.06 11.75 -20.49
C GLY A 98 4.51 11.36 -20.82
N SER A 99 5.41 12.33 -20.79
CA SER A 99 6.86 12.11 -20.98
C SER A 99 7.62 11.84 -19.68
N ARG A 100 6.96 11.93 -18.53
CA ARG A 100 7.59 11.81 -17.21
C ARG A 100 7.53 10.37 -16.71
N ARG A 101 8.65 9.87 -16.20
CA ARG A 101 8.80 8.51 -15.66
C ARG A 101 8.96 8.57 -14.16
N PHE A 102 8.25 7.71 -13.45
CA PHE A 102 8.26 7.60 -11.99
C PHE A 102 8.36 6.15 -11.56
N TRP A 103 8.82 5.92 -10.34
CA TRP A 103 8.65 4.65 -9.63
C TRP A 103 8.18 4.89 -8.20
N TYR A 104 7.57 3.89 -7.61
CA TYR A 104 7.16 3.96 -6.23
C TYR A 104 8.34 3.74 -5.28
N ARG A 105 8.45 4.59 -4.27
CA ARG A 105 9.35 4.46 -3.12
C ARG A 105 8.68 3.74 -1.95
N ALA A 106 7.38 3.86 -1.88
CA ALA A 106 6.52 3.26 -0.88
C ALA A 106 5.57 2.26 -1.56
N CYS A 107 4.99 1.34 -0.80
CA CYS A 107 4.14 0.30 -1.35
C CYS A 107 2.88 0.89 -2.00
N PRO A 108 2.66 0.66 -3.30
CA PRO A 108 1.39 0.99 -3.93
C PRO A 108 0.31 -0.02 -3.52
N PHE A 109 -0.94 0.39 -3.68
CA PHE A 109 -2.06 -0.54 -3.57
C PHE A 109 -2.01 -1.59 -4.68
N GLY A 110 -2.43 -2.81 -4.36
CA GLY A 110 -2.58 -3.90 -5.32
C GLY A 110 -1.42 -4.90 -5.37
N LEU A 111 -0.28 -4.64 -4.72
CA LEU A 111 0.78 -5.64 -4.57
C LEU A 111 0.31 -6.78 -3.66
N SER A 112 0.40 -8.02 -4.16
CA SER A 112 -0.11 -9.20 -3.46
C SER A 112 0.46 -9.43 -2.05
N PRO A 113 1.77 -9.22 -1.76
CA PRO A 113 2.31 -9.46 -0.42
C PRO A 113 2.02 -8.33 0.58
N ILE A 114 1.55 -7.16 0.14
CA ILE A 114 1.45 -5.99 1.01
C ILE A 114 0.46 -6.15 2.17
N PRO A 115 -0.73 -6.74 2.01
CA PRO A 115 -1.63 -6.97 3.13
C PRO A 115 -0.96 -7.75 4.27
N GLN A 116 -0.17 -8.77 3.95
CA GLN A 116 0.59 -9.53 4.92
C GLN A 116 1.65 -8.65 5.60
N VAL A 117 2.50 -8.00 4.81
CA VAL A 117 3.59 -7.15 5.31
C VAL A 117 3.07 -6.04 6.20
N PHE A 118 1.96 -5.39 5.81
CA PHE A 118 1.34 -4.36 6.63
C PHE A 118 0.78 -4.92 7.95
N THR A 119 0.14 -6.09 7.91
CA THR A 119 -0.38 -6.76 9.11
C THR A 119 0.77 -7.11 10.07
N GLU A 120 1.88 -7.62 9.56
CA GLU A 120 3.09 -7.90 10.34
C GLU A 120 3.68 -6.62 10.94
N ALA A 121 3.77 -5.54 10.15
CA ALA A 121 4.27 -4.25 10.62
C ALA A 121 3.39 -3.63 11.73
N MET A 122 2.08 -3.91 11.72
CA MET A 122 1.13 -3.43 12.73
C MET A 122 1.09 -4.33 14.00
N THR A 123 1.74 -5.47 13.99
CA THR A 123 1.73 -6.41 15.13
C THR A 123 2.19 -5.78 16.45
N PRO A 124 3.26 -4.97 16.53
CA PRO A 124 3.65 -4.32 17.78
C PRO A 124 2.56 -3.42 18.35
N LEU A 125 1.86 -2.67 17.51
CA LEU A 125 0.75 -1.81 17.92
C LEU A 125 -0.44 -2.63 18.44
N LYS A 126 -0.77 -3.75 17.79
CA LYS A 126 -1.82 -4.68 18.24
C LYS A 126 -1.48 -5.28 19.60
N ILE A 127 -0.22 -5.68 19.81
CA ILE A 127 0.24 -6.24 21.08
C ILE A 127 0.15 -5.17 22.18
N PHE A 128 0.58 -3.96 21.91
CA PHE A 128 0.48 -2.85 22.85
C PHE A 128 -0.97 -2.58 23.26
N ALA A 129 -1.87 -2.43 22.28
CA ALA A 129 -3.28 -2.14 22.51
C ALA A 129 -4.03 -3.27 23.28
N ARG A 130 -3.54 -4.51 23.24
CA ARG A 130 -4.13 -5.64 23.97
C ARG A 130 -3.64 -5.80 25.41
N ARG A 131 -2.61 -5.05 25.81
CA ARG A 131 -2.07 -5.07 27.18
C ARG A 131 -2.80 -4.11 28.13
N GLU A 132 -3.51 -3.17 27.60
CA GLU A 132 -4.35 -2.18 28.31
C GLU A 132 -5.81 -2.63 28.37
#